data_6fad2c20ae424f5603dcd47c20d3f78e
#
_entry.id   6fad2c20ae424f5603dcd47c20d3f78e
#
_cell.length_a   1.000
_cell.length_b   1.000
_cell.length_c   1.000
_cell.angle_alpha   90.00
_cell.angle_beta   90.00
_cell.angle_gamma   90.00
#
_symmetry.space_group_name_H-M   'P 1'
#
loop_
_entity.id
_entity.type
_entity.pdbx_description
1 polymer ?
#
loop_
_entity_poly.entity_id
_entity_poly.type
_entity_poly.pdbx_seq_one_letter_code
_entity_poly.pdbx_strand_id
1 'polypeptide(L)'
;MRYAKTVLLRGGVELLVRNAVASDARALRETMQRTHAQTDYLLSYLDEQSVDDEQEARSLVETERSGNEVELVAVVDGRIVGSAGVTAVGGKRKVGHRARFGISVLQEDWGMGIGRVLMETCIGCARRAGYAQLELEVVADNQRALSLYRRAGFEEYGRNPRGYRSAAAGYQVGLCASC
;
A
#
# COMPACT_ATOMS: atom_id res chain seq x y z
N MET A 1 -2.14 9.94 -12.68
CA MET A 1 -3.34 9.13 -13.07
C MET A 1 -4.45 9.41 -12.07
N ARG A 2 -5.70 9.75 -12.52
CA ARG A 2 -6.81 10.05 -11.60
C ARG A 2 -7.76 8.88 -11.46
N TYR A 3 -8.14 8.58 -10.22
CA TYR A 3 -9.08 7.52 -9.86
C TYR A 3 -9.99 7.98 -8.71
N ALA A 4 -11.29 7.73 -8.83
CA ALA A 4 -12.24 7.84 -7.75
C ALA A 4 -13.41 6.88 -8.02
N LYS A 5 -13.74 6.04 -7.05
CA LYS A 5 -14.86 5.10 -7.16
C LYS A 5 -15.40 4.77 -5.78
N THR A 6 -16.72 4.81 -5.64
CA THR A 6 -17.42 4.29 -4.47
C THR A 6 -17.80 2.83 -4.72
N VAL A 7 -17.58 1.98 -3.72
CA VAL A 7 -17.88 0.55 -3.72
C VAL A 7 -18.69 0.23 -2.47
N LEU A 8 -19.75 -0.52 -2.61
CA LEU A 8 -20.51 -1.05 -1.48
C LEU A 8 -19.84 -2.32 -0.96
N LEU A 9 -19.35 -2.29 0.27
CA LEU A 9 -18.75 -3.43 0.96
C LEU A 9 -19.84 -4.35 1.55
N ARG A 10 -19.40 -5.53 2.03
CA ARG A 10 -20.29 -6.40 2.81
C ARG A 10 -20.81 -5.65 4.04
N GLY A 11 -22.11 -5.81 4.32
CA GLY A 11 -22.77 -5.08 5.43
C GLY A 11 -23.28 -3.69 5.07
N GLY A 12 -23.23 -3.29 3.78
CA GLY A 12 -23.81 -2.02 3.33
C GLY A 12 -22.94 -0.79 3.59
N VAL A 13 -21.67 -0.96 3.96
CA VAL A 13 -20.73 0.14 4.19
C VAL A 13 -20.23 0.68 2.84
N GLU A 14 -20.34 1.99 2.63
CA GLU A 14 -19.80 2.66 1.47
C GLU A 14 -18.29 2.91 1.65
N LEU A 15 -17.50 2.42 0.71
CA LEU A 15 -16.06 2.66 0.60
C LEU A 15 -15.78 3.56 -0.61
N LEU A 16 -15.28 4.76 -0.37
CA LEU A 16 -14.70 5.59 -1.42
C LEU A 16 -13.20 5.30 -1.54
N VAL A 17 -12.76 4.81 -2.71
CA VAL A 17 -11.35 4.71 -3.06
C VAL A 17 -11.02 5.81 -4.08
N ARG A 18 -10.06 6.66 -3.75
CA ARG A 18 -9.62 7.77 -4.61
C ARG A 18 -8.13 8.05 -4.46
N ASN A 19 -7.58 8.84 -5.38
CA ASN A 19 -6.24 9.39 -5.17
C ASN A 19 -6.18 10.17 -3.84
N ALA A 20 -5.07 10.02 -3.15
CA ALA A 20 -4.69 10.94 -2.09
C ALA A 20 -4.36 12.31 -2.70
N VAL A 21 -4.74 13.37 -2.00
CA VAL A 21 -4.47 14.76 -2.39
C VAL A 21 -3.74 15.48 -1.26
N ALA A 22 -3.12 16.63 -1.56
CA ALA A 22 -2.32 17.37 -0.56
C ALA A 22 -3.06 17.63 0.77
N SER A 23 -4.37 17.88 0.72
CA SER A 23 -5.19 18.09 1.93
C SER A 23 -5.39 16.84 2.78
N ASP A 24 -5.06 15.66 2.27
CA ASP A 24 -5.13 14.40 3.03
C ASP A 24 -3.87 14.15 3.87
N ALA A 25 -2.80 14.90 3.68
CA ALA A 25 -1.48 14.64 4.24
C ALA A 25 -1.52 14.33 5.74
N ARG A 26 -2.17 15.20 6.53
CA ARG A 26 -2.32 15.00 7.97
C ARG A 26 -3.11 13.73 8.31
N ALA A 27 -4.28 13.54 7.70
CA ALA A 27 -5.14 12.39 7.99
C ALA A 27 -4.47 11.07 7.55
N LEU A 28 -3.73 11.09 6.44
CA LEU A 28 -2.98 9.94 5.96
C LEU A 28 -1.84 9.58 6.93
N ARG A 29 -1.06 10.57 7.39
CA ARG A 29 -0.01 10.36 8.39
C ARG A 29 -0.57 9.83 9.72
N GLU A 30 -1.66 10.39 10.22
CA GLU A 30 -2.34 9.91 11.44
C GLU A 30 -2.79 8.44 11.25
N THR A 31 -3.33 8.09 10.09
CA THR A 31 -3.70 6.70 9.75
C THR A 31 -2.48 5.79 9.69
N MET A 32 -1.38 6.23 9.07
CA MET A 32 -0.13 5.48 9.02
C MET A 32 0.48 5.27 10.42
N GLN A 33 0.48 6.29 11.26
CA GLN A 33 0.93 6.16 12.66
C GLN A 33 0.13 5.10 13.41
N ARG A 34 -1.19 5.11 13.26
CA ARG A 34 -2.07 4.10 13.86
C ARG A 34 -1.79 2.70 13.34
N THR A 35 -1.62 2.52 12.03
CA THR A 35 -1.30 1.21 11.46
C THR A 35 0.05 0.70 11.95
N HIS A 36 1.07 1.55 12.10
CA HIS A 36 2.37 1.16 12.66
C HIS A 36 2.27 0.73 14.13
N ALA A 37 1.42 1.39 14.92
CA ALA A 37 1.19 0.99 16.31
C ALA A 37 0.42 -0.36 16.44
N GLN A 38 -0.27 -0.79 15.39
CA GLN A 38 -1.12 -1.98 15.38
C GLN A 38 -0.41 -3.24 14.88
N THR A 39 0.75 -3.13 14.20
CA THR A 39 1.43 -4.27 13.60
C THR A 39 2.93 -4.05 13.45
N ASP A 40 3.70 -5.13 13.60
CA ASP A 40 5.14 -5.18 13.33
C ASP A 40 5.48 -5.69 11.90
N TYR A 41 4.48 -5.72 11.01
CA TYR A 41 4.66 -6.21 9.63
C TYR A 41 4.91 -5.12 8.59
N LEU A 42 4.98 -3.85 9.01
CA LEU A 42 5.34 -2.75 8.11
C LEU A 42 6.86 -2.61 8.01
N LEU A 43 7.33 -2.02 6.91
CA LEU A 43 8.75 -1.92 6.60
C LEU A 43 9.51 -0.99 7.55
N SER A 44 8.84 0.04 8.08
CA SER A 44 9.43 1.05 8.96
C SER A 44 8.81 1.04 10.34
N TYR A 45 9.53 1.58 11.32
CA TYR A 45 9.01 1.90 12.63
C TYR A 45 8.42 3.32 12.66
N LEU A 46 7.60 3.58 13.68
CA LEU A 46 6.95 4.87 13.84
C LEU A 46 7.94 6.03 14.02
N ASP A 47 9.03 5.80 14.74
CA ASP A 47 10.10 6.77 15.00
C ASP A 47 10.99 7.05 13.78
N GLU A 48 10.96 6.19 12.78
CA GLU A 48 11.64 6.42 11.49
C GLU A 48 10.83 7.33 10.56
N GLN A 49 9.57 7.61 10.88
CA GLN A 49 8.69 8.47 10.09
C GLN A 49 8.86 9.94 10.48
N SER A 50 9.93 10.56 10.00
CA SER A 50 10.25 11.98 10.25
C SER A 50 9.53 12.97 9.32
N VAL A 51 8.64 12.48 8.44
CA VAL A 51 7.94 13.30 7.45
C VAL A 51 6.86 14.14 8.14
N ASP A 52 6.91 15.45 7.97
CA ASP A 52 5.85 16.35 8.43
C ASP A 52 4.68 16.45 7.42
N ASP A 53 3.60 17.15 7.83
CA ASP A 53 2.41 17.28 6.97
C ASP A 53 2.72 18.02 5.66
N GLU A 54 3.69 18.93 5.68
CA GLU A 54 4.06 19.71 4.50
C GLU A 54 4.86 18.87 3.50
N GLN A 55 5.78 18.04 3.99
CA GLN A 55 6.55 17.10 3.17
C GLN A 55 5.63 16.04 2.56
N GLU A 56 4.70 15.50 3.37
CA GLU A 56 3.70 14.55 2.87
C GLU A 56 2.83 15.18 1.79
N ALA A 57 2.32 16.39 2.02
CA ALA A 57 1.51 17.11 1.03
C ALA A 57 2.26 17.33 -0.28
N ARG A 58 3.57 17.66 -0.23
CA ARG A 58 4.41 17.78 -1.43
C ARG A 58 4.56 16.46 -2.16
N SER A 59 4.82 15.37 -1.43
CA SER A 59 4.92 14.01 -2.00
C SER A 59 3.61 13.60 -2.71
N LEU A 60 2.46 13.88 -2.11
CA LEU A 60 1.16 13.59 -2.71
C LEU A 60 0.94 14.39 -4.01
N VAL A 61 1.34 15.67 -4.05
CA VAL A 61 1.29 16.48 -5.28
C VAL A 61 2.20 15.92 -6.37
N GLU A 62 3.40 15.48 -6.03
CA GLU A 62 4.34 14.88 -6.97
C GLU A 62 3.77 13.56 -7.53
N THR A 63 3.24 12.69 -6.66
CA THR A 63 2.59 11.45 -7.06
C THR A 63 1.36 11.70 -7.94
N GLU A 64 0.51 12.70 -7.63
CA GLU A 64 -0.64 13.06 -8.47
C GLU A 64 -0.21 13.51 -9.87
N ARG A 65 0.92 14.22 -9.98
CA ARG A 65 1.49 14.68 -11.26
C ARG A 65 2.21 13.57 -12.02
N SER A 66 2.62 12.52 -11.34
CA SER A 66 3.25 11.36 -11.97
C SER A 66 2.27 10.68 -12.94
N GLY A 67 2.75 10.32 -14.11
CA GLY A 67 1.98 9.58 -15.12
C GLY A 67 1.84 8.09 -14.81
N ASN A 68 2.69 7.55 -13.91
CA ASN A 68 2.88 6.13 -13.71
C ASN A 68 2.85 5.69 -12.23
N GLU A 69 2.78 6.62 -11.29
CA GLU A 69 2.65 6.31 -9.87
C GLU A 69 1.28 6.71 -9.34
N VAL A 70 0.86 6.12 -8.25
CA VAL A 70 -0.41 6.44 -7.59
C VAL A 70 -0.33 6.16 -6.10
N GLU A 71 -0.87 7.07 -5.30
CA GLU A 71 -1.23 6.84 -3.91
C GLU A 71 -2.75 6.94 -3.79
N LEU A 72 -3.37 5.89 -3.29
CA LEU A 72 -4.82 5.78 -3.10
C LEU A 72 -5.14 5.77 -1.61
N VAL A 73 -6.23 6.42 -1.24
CA VAL A 73 -6.82 6.33 0.08
C VAL A 73 -8.17 5.62 0.03
N ALA A 74 -8.42 4.82 1.05
CA ALA A 74 -9.70 4.21 1.35
C ALA A 74 -10.41 5.06 2.39
N VAL A 75 -11.60 5.58 2.06
CA VAL A 75 -12.38 6.46 2.92
C VAL A 75 -13.70 5.80 3.27
N VAL A 76 -13.99 5.69 4.57
CA VAL A 76 -15.27 5.20 5.12
C VAL A 76 -15.77 6.26 6.09
N ASP A 77 -17.03 6.68 5.94
CA ASP A 77 -17.67 7.71 6.76
C ASP A 77 -16.81 9.00 6.91
N GLY A 78 -16.18 9.42 5.80
CA GLY A 78 -15.33 10.59 5.75
C GLY A 78 -13.93 10.43 6.38
N ARG A 79 -13.58 9.26 6.92
CA ARG A 79 -12.27 8.97 7.53
C ARG A 79 -11.41 8.13 6.60
N ILE A 80 -10.12 8.45 6.49
CA ILE A 80 -9.13 7.57 5.85
C ILE A 80 -8.91 6.38 6.79
N VAL A 81 -9.16 5.18 6.28
CA VAL A 81 -9.03 3.90 7.00
C VAL A 81 -7.92 3.02 6.48
N GLY A 82 -7.27 3.43 5.41
CA GLY A 82 -6.14 2.74 4.82
C GLY A 82 -5.66 3.43 3.56
N SER A 83 -4.49 3.04 3.09
CA SER A 83 -3.91 3.49 1.82
C SER A 83 -3.23 2.37 1.07
N ALA A 84 -3.01 2.60 -0.23
CA ALA A 84 -2.21 1.71 -1.07
C ALA A 84 -1.58 2.50 -2.21
N GLY A 85 -0.32 2.18 -2.51
CA GLY A 85 0.45 2.87 -3.54
C GLY A 85 1.08 1.95 -4.56
N VAL A 86 1.35 2.53 -5.73
CA VAL A 86 2.17 1.95 -6.79
C VAL A 86 3.28 2.95 -7.12
N THR A 87 4.52 2.53 -6.94
CA THR A 87 5.72 3.35 -7.20
C THR A 87 6.66 2.64 -8.15
N ALA A 88 7.37 3.38 -8.99
CA ALA A 88 8.36 2.80 -9.90
C ALA A 88 9.50 2.14 -9.10
N VAL A 89 9.98 0.96 -9.54
CA VAL A 89 11.18 0.32 -8.93
C VAL A 89 12.43 1.17 -9.14
N GLY A 90 12.44 1.97 -10.22
CA GLY A 90 13.52 2.91 -10.48
C GLY A 90 13.42 3.54 -11.86
N GLY A 91 14.17 4.65 -12.07
CA GLY A 91 14.13 5.44 -13.30
C GLY A 91 14.98 4.89 -14.47
N LYS A 92 15.62 3.72 -14.33
CA LYS A 92 16.45 3.15 -15.40
C LYS A 92 15.62 2.32 -16.37
N ARG A 93 15.87 2.48 -17.68
CA ARG A 93 15.11 1.79 -18.75
C ARG A 93 14.99 0.27 -18.57
N LYS A 94 16.04 -0.38 -18.06
CA LYS A 94 16.05 -1.84 -17.86
C LYS A 94 15.08 -2.33 -16.77
N VAL A 95 14.68 -1.47 -15.84
CA VAL A 95 13.74 -1.79 -14.74
C VAL A 95 12.44 -0.98 -14.84
N GLY A 96 12.29 -0.14 -15.85
CA GLY A 96 11.14 0.75 -16.02
C GLY A 96 9.80 0.05 -16.26
N HIS A 97 9.82 -1.27 -16.47
CA HIS A 97 8.62 -2.11 -16.59
C HIS A 97 8.14 -2.66 -15.23
N ARG A 98 8.82 -2.32 -14.13
CA ARG A 98 8.56 -2.85 -12.79
C ARG A 98 8.08 -1.75 -11.86
N ALA A 99 7.09 -2.06 -11.04
CA ALA A 99 6.61 -1.19 -9.98
C ALA A 99 6.51 -1.94 -8.64
N ARG A 100 6.57 -1.21 -7.54
CA ARG A 100 6.33 -1.72 -6.19
C ARG A 100 4.91 -1.39 -5.75
N PHE A 101 4.34 -2.30 -5.01
CA PHE A 101 3.05 -2.17 -4.35
C PHE A 101 3.22 -2.15 -2.85
N GLY A 102 2.54 -1.22 -2.19
CA GLY A 102 2.41 -1.17 -0.73
C GLY A 102 0.95 -0.97 -0.33
N ILE A 103 0.56 -1.48 0.84
CA ILE A 103 -0.79 -1.35 1.37
C ILE A 103 -0.78 -1.36 2.89
N SER A 104 -1.60 -0.50 3.49
CA SER A 104 -1.94 -0.56 4.91
C SER A 104 -3.42 -0.30 5.13
N VAL A 105 -4.02 -0.96 6.11
CA VAL A 105 -5.43 -0.76 6.52
C VAL A 105 -5.50 -0.85 8.03
N LEU A 106 -6.23 0.04 8.68
CA LEU A 106 -6.46 0.03 10.13
C LEU A 106 -7.04 -1.31 10.57
N GLN A 107 -6.61 -1.80 11.74
CA GLN A 107 -6.96 -3.13 12.23
C GLN A 107 -8.47 -3.29 12.47
N GLU A 108 -9.12 -2.26 12.97
CA GLU A 108 -10.56 -2.24 13.22
C GLU A 108 -11.40 -2.35 11.93
N ASP A 109 -10.83 -2.01 10.78
CA ASP A 109 -11.49 -2.08 9.47
C ASP A 109 -11.10 -3.33 8.66
N TRP A 110 -10.39 -4.29 9.30
CA TRP A 110 -10.03 -5.54 8.65
C TRP A 110 -11.25 -6.46 8.46
N GLY A 111 -11.18 -7.32 7.45
CA GLY A 111 -12.26 -8.28 7.14
C GLY A 111 -13.40 -7.71 6.31
N MET A 112 -13.50 -6.39 6.16
CA MET A 112 -14.54 -5.71 5.39
C MET A 112 -14.34 -5.79 3.88
N GLY A 113 -13.14 -6.17 3.41
CA GLY A 113 -12.81 -6.25 1.98
C GLY A 113 -12.06 -5.02 1.44
N ILE A 114 -11.75 -4.02 2.28
CA ILE A 114 -11.05 -2.79 1.91
C ILE A 114 -9.71 -3.10 1.23
N GLY A 115 -8.88 -3.94 1.86
CA GLY A 115 -7.58 -4.31 1.30
C GLY A 115 -7.68 -4.94 -0.08
N ARG A 116 -8.71 -5.75 -0.33
CA ARG A 116 -8.96 -6.32 -1.66
C ARG A 116 -9.27 -5.25 -2.69
N VAL A 117 -10.17 -4.32 -2.37
CA VAL A 117 -10.58 -3.24 -3.28
C VAL A 117 -9.38 -2.32 -3.61
N LEU A 118 -8.60 -1.93 -2.60
CA LEU A 118 -7.37 -1.14 -2.79
C LEU A 118 -6.38 -1.85 -3.71
N MET A 119 -6.11 -3.13 -3.45
CA MET A 119 -5.15 -3.91 -4.23
C MET A 119 -5.60 -4.11 -5.67
N GLU A 120 -6.86 -4.53 -5.92
CA GLU A 120 -7.42 -4.68 -7.26
C GLU A 120 -7.35 -3.33 -8.02
N THR A 121 -7.58 -2.22 -7.33
CA THR A 121 -7.46 -0.88 -7.90
C THR A 121 -6.01 -0.55 -8.28
N CYS A 122 -5.05 -0.82 -7.40
CA CYS A 122 -3.62 -0.60 -7.67
C CYS A 122 -3.12 -1.47 -8.84
N ILE A 123 -3.52 -2.74 -8.93
CA ILE A 123 -3.20 -3.60 -10.08
C ILE A 123 -3.74 -2.98 -11.38
N GLY A 124 -4.99 -2.50 -11.35
CA GLY A 124 -5.58 -1.82 -12.51
C GLY A 124 -4.84 -0.52 -12.87
N CYS A 125 -4.36 0.24 -11.90
CA CYS A 125 -3.54 1.42 -12.11
C CYS A 125 -2.18 1.07 -12.71
N ALA A 126 -1.49 0.07 -12.17
CA ALA A 126 -0.19 -0.40 -12.66
C ALA A 126 -0.28 -0.84 -14.13
N ARG A 127 -1.30 -1.62 -14.49
CA ARG A 127 -1.55 -2.03 -15.88
C ARG A 127 -1.78 -0.85 -16.81
N ARG A 128 -2.58 0.15 -16.40
CA ARG A 128 -2.81 1.37 -17.20
C ARG A 128 -1.57 2.24 -17.34
N ALA A 129 -0.68 2.22 -16.36
CA ALA A 129 0.62 2.89 -16.39
C ALA A 129 1.64 2.18 -17.31
N GLY A 130 1.32 0.97 -17.81
CA GLY A 130 2.18 0.20 -18.69
C GLY A 130 3.21 -0.67 -17.95
N TYR A 131 3.07 -0.87 -16.65
CA TYR A 131 3.92 -1.81 -15.92
C TYR A 131 3.59 -3.25 -16.31
N ALA A 132 4.64 -4.04 -16.57
CA ALA A 132 4.54 -5.45 -16.87
C ALA A 132 4.67 -6.33 -15.61
N GLN A 133 5.16 -5.74 -14.50
CA GLN A 133 5.37 -6.45 -13.25
C GLN A 133 5.09 -5.52 -12.06
N LEU A 134 4.21 -5.95 -11.17
CA LEU A 134 3.94 -5.32 -9.88
C LEU A 134 4.49 -6.20 -8.77
N GLU A 135 5.39 -5.66 -7.95
CA GLU A 135 6.14 -6.39 -6.95
C GLU A 135 5.76 -5.95 -5.54
N LEU A 136 5.91 -6.87 -4.59
CA LEU A 136 5.81 -6.57 -3.17
C LEU A 136 6.80 -7.42 -2.38
N GLU A 137 7.14 -6.93 -1.19
CA GLU A 137 7.83 -7.68 -0.16
C GLU A 137 6.94 -7.79 1.08
N VAL A 138 6.96 -8.93 1.74
CA VAL A 138 6.12 -9.20 2.91
C VAL A 138 6.81 -10.12 3.89
N VAL A 139 6.62 -9.88 5.19
CA VAL A 139 7.08 -10.81 6.24
C VAL A 139 6.33 -12.14 6.10
N ALA A 140 7.08 -13.26 6.10
CA ALA A 140 6.52 -14.60 5.86
C ALA A 140 5.44 -15.00 6.89
N ASP A 141 5.51 -14.46 8.09
CA ASP A 141 4.54 -14.73 9.15
C ASP A 141 3.22 -13.94 8.99
N ASN A 142 3.18 -12.94 8.10
CA ASN A 142 1.97 -12.18 7.81
C ASN A 142 1.01 -12.96 6.90
N GLN A 143 0.40 -14.03 7.47
CA GLN A 143 -0.48 -14.94 6.73
C GLN A 143 -1.72 -14.25 6.15
N ARG A 144 -2.19 -13.17 6.82
CA ARG A 144 -3.32 -12.35 6.32
C ARG A 144 -2.96 -11.68 4.99
N ALA A 145 -1.83 -10.99 4.95
CA ALA A 145 -1.37 -10.31 3.74
C ALA A 145 -1.04 -11.32 2.63
N LEU A 146 -0.36 -12.42 2.96
CA LEU A 146 -0.06 -13.49 2.01
C LEU A 146 -1.33 -14.08 1.37
N SER A 147 -2.38 -14.32 2.18
CA SER A 147 -3.66 -14.79 1.65
C SER A 147 -4.31 -13.78 0.70
N LEU A 148 -4.21 -12.48 1.02
CA LEU A 148 -4.72 -11.40 0.18
C LEU A 148 -3.98 -11.37 -1.17
N TYR A 149 -2.64 -11.39 -1.15
CA TYR A 149 -1.79 -11.30 -2.33
C TYR A 149 -1.96 -12.51 -3.27
N ARG A 150 -1.98 -13.73 -2.71
CA ARG A 150 -2.20 -14.95 -3.51
C ARG A 150 -3.55 -14.93 -4.24
N ARG A 151 -4.62 -14.45 -3.58
CA ARG A 151 -5.95 -14.32 -4.21
C ARG A 151 -5.99 -13.29 -5.34
N ALA A 152 -5.09 -12.32 -5.34
CA ALA A 152 -4.96 -11.32 -6.39
C ALA A 152 -4.01 -11.74 -7.52
N GLY A 153 -3.43 -12.94 -7.43
CA GLY A 153 -2.55 -13.49 -8.47
C GLY A 153 -1.08 -13.16 -8.27
N PHE A 154 -0.67 -12.72 -7.08
CA PHE A 154 0.76 -12.61 -6.78
C PHE A 154 1.36 -13.99 -6.53
N GLU A 155 2.48 -14.24 -7.18
CA GLU A 155 3.28 -15.47 -7.04
C GLU A 155 4.62 -15.14 -6.37
N GLU A 156 5.01 -15.99 -5.42
CA GLU A 156 6.30 -15.89 -4.75
C GLU A 156 7.44 -16.25 -5.72
N TYR A 157 8.43 -15.37 -5.85
CA TYR A 157 9.61 -15.62 -6.69
C TYR A 157 10.92 -15.65 -5.89
N GLY A 158 10.90 -15.32 -4.62
CA GLY A 158 12.10 -15.33 -3.81
C GLY A 158 11.87 -15.21 -2.31
N ARG A 159 12.85 -15.66 -1.54
CA ARG A 159 12.89 -15.57 -0.09
C ARG A 159 14.21 -14.99 0.39
N ASN A 160 14.15 -14.06 1.33
CA ASN A 160 15.31 -13.56 2.05
C ASN A 160 15.22 -14.06 3.51
N PRO A 161 16.09 -14.99 3.97
CA PRO A 161 16.05 -15.54 5.33
C PRO A 161 16.20 -14.49 6.43
N ARG A 162 16.77 -13.33 6.11
CA ARG A 162 16.95 -12.19 7.01
C ARG A 162 16.44 -10.91 6.38
N GLY A 163 15.26 -10.98 5.74
CA GLY A 163 14.65 -9.88 5.01
C GLY A 163 14.29 -8.69 5.89
N TYR A 164 13.91 -8.98 7.13
CA TYR A 164 13.56 -7.97 8.13
C TYR A 164 14.25 -8.26 9.47
N ARG A 165 14.42 -7.21 10.27
CA ARG A 165 14.88 -7.33 11.65
C ARG A 165 13.91 -6.60 12.55
N SER A 166 13.00 -7.37 13.15
CA SER A 166 12.07 -6.87 14.15
C SER A 166 12.77 -6.66 15.49
N ALA A 167 12.43 -5.58 16.18
CA ALA A 167 12.89 -5.34 17.55
C ALA A 167 12.31 -6.38 18.53
N ALA A 168 11.09 -6.89 18.27
CA ALA A 168 10.42 -7.86 19.10
C ALA A 168 10.74 -9.31 18.73
N ALA A 169 10.80 -9.64 17.43
CA ALA A 169 10.91 -11.02 16.91
C ALA A 169 12.30 -11.37 16.35
N GLY A 170 13.24 -10.42 16.28
CA GLY A 170 14.55 -10.64 15.67
C GLY A 170 14.48 -10.74 14.15
N TYR A 171 15.34 -11.57 13.54
CA TYR A 171 15.34 -11.75 12.09
C TYR A 171 14.11 -12.51 11.61
N GLN A 172 13.46 -11.95 10.60
CA GLN A 172 12.27 -12.53 9.95
C GLN A 172 12.54 -12.78 8.47
N VAL A 173 11.90 -13.82 7.94
CA VAL A 173 11.97 -14.15 6.51
C VAL A 173 11.13 -13.14 5.74
N GLY A 174 11.73 -12.50 4.73
CA GLY A 174 11.02 -11.72 3.73
C GLY A 174 10.67 -12.58 2.52
N LEU A 175 9.44 -12.47 2.04
CA LEU A 175 8.99 -13.07 0.78
C LEU A 175 8.85 -11.97 -0.26
N CYS A 176 9.40 -12.23 -1.45
CA CYS A 176 9.23 -11.39 -2.63
C CYS A 176 8.19 -12.04 -3.55
N ALA A 177 7.16 -11.29 -3.93
CA ALA A 177 6.12 -11.77 -4.83
C ALA A 177 5.80 -10.73 -5.92
N SER A 178 5.30 -11.21 -7.07
CA SER A 178 4.90 -10.36 -8.20
C SER A 178 3.69 -10.90 -8.94
N CYS A 179 2.97 -10.02 -9.64
CA CYS A 179 1.91 -10.35 -10.60
C CYS A 179 2.02 -9.51 -11.87
#